data_04ce97f9748d782e4637182af39561f3
#
_entry.id   04ce97f9748d782e4637182af39561f3
#
_cell.length_a   1.000
_cell.length_b   1.000
_cell.length_c   1.000
_cell.angle_alpha   90.00
_cell.angle_beta   90.00
_cell.angle_gamma   90.00
#
_symmetry.space_group_name_H-M   'P 1'
#
loop_
_entity.id
_entity.type
_entity.pdbx_description
1 polymer ?
#
loop_
_entity_poly.entity_id
_entity_poly.type
_entity_poly.pdbx_seq_one_letter_code
_entity_poly.pdbx_strand_id
1 'polypeptide(L)'
;MSRPGFVLEVDERTPALLVNEGEGFRLERFPLGTRVIYPPDSLPGIRDIDTAIRRALLDPHEEEPLTALLRPGMRLTIVFDDISLPLPQMRTPDVRQRIIEQVLELAAAAGVDDVELLAANSLHRRMTPAELKRTVGDRVYRSFFPHHLRNHDAEDPEGLVELGTTRHGEVVEINRRAAESDLIVYVNITLTAMNGGSKSVAVGLGSYRSLQHHHNVHTLQHSRSFNDPRQSAMHHSYDRMAEVLGEHVRIFTVETTLNGESYPPHVQFMNKREWEWSLADQASYLALRKVNSASPASVRRQVWQRTYSPYGITGVHAGAPAAVHPHTLANVHRQQLTEVDGQSDIGVWGLPFICPYNVNSIMNPILVMSLGLGYFFNLYRNRPIVRRGGVGIFYHPMPDTFHPVHHASYIDFYETVLTRTTDPQLIEKKYEEKFATDPWYRHLYRTSYAYHGVHPLYMWYWGAHALDHLGDVIFVGADRGTAARLGFRAASTLADALEMARETVGSSPTITYHHSPPLALADVR
;
A
#
# COMPACT_ATOMS: atom_id res chain seq x y z
N MET A 1 -26.58 -1.07 12.70
CA MET A 1 -25.98 -0.26 11.63
C MET A 1 -24.57 0.09 12.10
N SER A 2 -23.56 -0.01 11.24
CA SER A 2 -22.21 0.48 11.54
C SER A 2 -22.25 2.02 11.65
N ARG A 3 -21.54 2.56 12.63
CA ARG A 3 -21.44 4.02 12.79
C ARG A 3 -20.58 4.59 11.64
N PRO A 4 -20.94 5.75 11.05
CA PRO A 4 -20.11 6.43 10.06
C PRO A 4 -18.79 6.92 10.68
N GLY A 5 -17.82 7.25 9.85
CA GLY A 5 -16.66 8.04 10.29
C GLY A 5 -17.09 9.42 10.80
N PHE A 6 -16.32 9.98 11.70
CA PHE A 6 -16.62 11.26 12.32
C PHE A 6 -15.34 11.99 12.77
N VAL A 7 -15.46 13.28 12.99
CA VAL A 7 -14.42 14.11 13.59
C VAL A 7 -14.78 14.39 15.03
N LEU A 8 -13.89 14.01 15.97
CA LEU A 8 -13.97 14.36 17.38
C LEU A 8 -13.18 15.66 17.59
N GLU A 9 -13.72 16.60 18.36
CA GLU A 9 -12.95 17.72 18.91
C GLU A 9 -12.53 17.38 20.35
N VAL A 10 -11.22 17.44 20.61
CA VAL A 10 -10.63 17.11 21.93
C VAL A 10 -11.09 18.12 22.97
N ASP A 11 -11.71 17.64 24.04
CA ASP A 11 -12.15 18.37 25.21
C ASP A 11 -11.52 17.81 26.51
N GLU A 12 -11.90 18.34 27.67
CA GLU A 12 -11.40 17.93 28.99
C GLU A 12 -11.76 16.47 29.35
N ARG A 13 -12.78 15.89 28.70
CA ARG A 13 -13.27 14.52 28.93
C ARG A 13 -12.61 13.51 28.00
N THR A 14 -11.97 14.00 26.95
CA THR A 14 -11.32 13.13 25.96
C THR A 14 -10.16 12.37 26.61
N PRO A 15 -10.14 11.05 26.59
CA PRO A 15 -9.01 10.29 27.12
C PRO A 15 -7.75 10.51 26.29
N ALA A 16 -6.62 10.01 26.78
CA ALA A 16 -5.43 9.89 25.93
C ALA A 16 -5.70 8.92 24.77
N LEU A 17 -5.30 9.29 23.55
CA LEU A 17 -5.61 8.60 22.30
C LEU A 17 -4.43 7.74 21.85
N LEU A 18 -4.75 6.61 21.21
CA LEU A 18 -3.77 5.68 20.70
C LEU A 18 -3.02 6.26 19.51
N VAL A 19 -1.69 6.23 19.57
CA VAL A 19 -0.80 6.63 18.48
C VAL A 19 0.17 5.49 18.20
N ASN A 20 0.25 5.06 16.95
CA ASN A 20 1.25 4.08 16.50
C ASN A 20 2.62 4.77 16.31
N GLU A 21 3.70 4.07 16.63
CA GLU A 21 5.08 4.54 16.51
C GLU A 21 6.00 3.40 16.05
N GLY A 22 5.84 2.97 14.81
CA GLY A 22 6.54 1.80 14.27
C GLY A 22 6.11 0.52 14.96
N GLU A 23 7.08 -0.23 15.53
CA GLU A 23 6.85 -1.46 16.30
C GLU A 23 6.29 -1.19 17.71
N GLY A 24 6.03 0.08 18.03
CA GLY A 24 5.48 0.56 19.30
C GLY A 24 4.14 1.27 19.12
N PHE A 25 3.56 1.61 20.26
CA PHE A 25 2.36 2.43 20.35
C PHE A 25 2.31 3.10 21.72
N ARG A 26 1.64 4.26 21.77
CA ARG A 26 1.44 5.02 23.02
C ARG A 26 0.04 5.59 23.10
N LEU A 27 -0.36 5.98 24.31
CA LEU A 27 -1.47 6.88 24.52
C LEU A 27 -0.93 8.30 24.65
N GLU A 28 -1.43 9.21 23.80
CA GLU A 28 -1.01 10.59 23.74
C GLU A 28 -2.17 11.53 24.12
N ARG A 29 -1.88 12.60 24.87
CA ARG A 29 -2.85 13.65 25.18
C ARG A 29 -2.67 14.81 24.21
N PHE A 30 -3.66 15.02 23.39
CA PHE A 30 -3.69 16.13 22.46
C PHE A 30 -4.19 17.42 23.12
N PRO A 31 -3.76 18.61 22.65
CA PRO A 31 -4.30 19.89 23.08
C PRO A 31 -5.82 20.00 22.88
N LEU A 32 -6.50 20.78 23.75
CA LEU A 32 -7.92 21.11 23.60
C LEU A 32 -8.19 21.74 22.23
N GLY A 33 -9.31 21.39 21.60
CA GLY A 33 -9.67 21.85 20.26
C GLY A 33 -8.98 21.11 19.13
N THR A 34 -8.09 20.13 19.39
CA THR A 34 -7.55 19.25 18.35
C THR A 34 -8.67 18.44 17.72
N ARG A 35 -8.76 18.45 16.40
CA ARG A 35 -9.68 17.58 15.67
C ARG A 35 -9.07 16.19 15.49
N VAL A 36 -9.85 15.14 15.69
CA VAL A 36 -9.42 13.74 15.53
C VAL A 36 -10.32 13.05 14.53
N ILE A 37 -9.75 12.56 13.45
CA ILE A 37 -10.48 11.86 12.38
C ILE A 37 -10.53 10.37 12.72
N TYR A 38 -11.72 9.83 12.97
CA TYR A 38 -11.96 8.42 13.18
C TYR A 38 -12.61 7.77 11.94
N PRO A 39 -12.16 6.57 11.54
CA PRO A 39 -12.82 5.83 10.46
C PRO A 39 -14.22 5.37 10.85
N PRO A 40 -15.07 4.97 9.87
CA PRO A 40 -16.29 4.23 10.14
C PRO A 40 -16.02 2.95 10.94
N ASP A 41 -17.06 2.47 11.66
CA ASP A 41 -16.99 1.14 12.25
C ASP A 41 -16.69 0.09 11.18
N SER A 42 -15.97 -0.97 11.58
CA SER A 42 -15.68 -2.09 10.69
C SER A 42 -16.97 -2.70 10.11
N LEU A 43 -17.05 -2.78 8.81
CA LEU A 43 -18.19 -3.38 8.11
C LEU A 43 -18.22 -4.90 8.35
N PRO A 44 -19.41 -5.51 8.42
CA PRO A 44 -19.52 -6.96 8.51
C PRO A 44 -18.97 -7.61 7.22
N GLY A 45 -18.14 -8.63 7.40
CA GLY A 45 -17.66 -9.45 6.28
C GLY A 45 -18.77 -10.33 5.69
N ILE A 46 -18.64 -10.70 4.42
CA ILE A 46 -19.46 -11.69 3.73
C ILE A 46 -19.30 -13.03 4.47
N ARG A 47 -20.42 -13.66 4.83
CA ARG A 47 -20.42 -14.94 5.59
C ARG A 47 -19.93 -16.11 4.74
N ASP A 48 -20.44 -16.22 3.53
CA ASP A 48 -20.08 -17.27 2.57
C ASP A 48 -19.28 -16.65 1.41
N ILE A 49 -17.97 -16.60 1.62
CA ILE A 49 -17.04 -15.98 0.66
C ILE A 49 -16.96 -16.82 -0.61
N ASP A 50 -17.00 -18.15 -0.49
CA ASP A 50 -16.83 -19.04 -1.65
C ASP A 50 -18.02 -18.93 -2.60
N THR A 51 -19.24 -18.87 -2.07
CA THR A 51 -20.44 -18.57 -2.88
C THR A 51 -20.38 -17.18 -3.49
N ALA A 52 -19.89 -16.17 -2.77
CA ALA A 52 -19.75 -14.81 -3.31
C ALA A 52 -18.73 -14.75 -4.48
N ILE A 53 -17.59 -15.43 -4.33
CA ILE A 53 -16.60 -15.55 -5.41
C ILE A 53 -17.23 -16.26 -6.62
N ARG A 54 -17.85 -17.41 -6.40
CA ARG A 54 -18.49 -18.19 -7.47
C ARG A 54 -19.51 -17.37 -8.23
N ARG A 55 -20.35 -16.63 -7.51
CA ARG A 55 -21.33 -15.73 -8.13
C ARG A 55 -20.66 -14.65 -8.98
N ALA A 56 -19.63 -13.96 -8.45
CA ALA A 56 -18.92 -12.92 -9.19
C ALA A 56 -18.30 -13.44 -10.50
N LEU A 57 -17.74 -14.67 -10.48
CA LEU A 57 -17.17 -15.30 -11.68
C LEU A 57 -18.21 -15.70 -12.72
N LEU A 58 -19.46 -16.00 -12.31
CA LEU A 58 -20.53 -16.48 -13.18
C LEU A 58 -21.52 -15.37 -13.59
N ASP A 59 -21.55 -14.24 -12.88
CA ASP A 59 -22.41 -13.08 -13.12
C ASP A 59 -21.55 -11.79 -13.02
N PRO A 60 -20.57 -11.61 -13.94
CA PRO A 60 -19.61 -10.52 -13.89
C PRO A 60 -20.18 -9.19 -14.39
N HIS A 61 -19.50 -8.09 -14.07
CA HIS A 61 -19.83 -6.74 -14.55
C HIS A 61 -19.32 -6.53 -15.98
N GLU A 62 -20.22 -6.22 -16.92
CA GLU A 62 -19.91 -5.87 -18.32
C GLU A 62 -18.95 -6.84 -19.02
N GLU A 63 -19.04 -8.12 -18.67
CA GLU A 63 -18.25 -9.19 -19.27
C GLU A 63 -19.06 -10.49 -19.30
N GLU A 64 -18.66 -11.43 -20.15
CA GLU A 64 -19.26 -12.76 -20.19
C GLU A 64 -18.88 -13.56 -18.92
N PRO A 65 -19.76 -14.48 -18.46
CA PRO A 65 -19.40 -15.43 -17.42
C PRO A 65 -18.04 -16.08 -17.70
N LEU A 66 -17.19 -16.22 -16.66
CA LEU A 66 -15.86 -16.79 -16.86
C LEU A 66 -15.93 -18.18 -17.54
N THR A 67 -16.97 -18.96 -17.29
CA THR A 67 -17.22 -20.24 -17.96
C THR A 67 -17.45 -20.15 -19.47
N ALA A 68 -17.93 -19.02 -19.97
CA ALA A 68 -18.12 -18.78 -21.40
C ALA A 68 -16.81 -18.33 -22.07
N LEU A 69 -15.90 -17.73 -21.32
CA LEU A 69 -14.61 -17.26 -21.80
C LEU A 69 -13.58 -18.40 -21.90
N LEU A 70 -13.72 -19.42 -21.07
CA LEU A 70 -12.77 -20.53 -21.00
C LEU A 70 -13.09 -21.57 -22.09
N ARG A 71 -12.04 -22.02 -22.82
CA ARG A 71 -12.14 -23.03 -23.89
C ARG A 71 -10.88 -23.90 -23.98
N PRO A 72 -10.96 -25.14 -24.46
CA PRO A 72 -9.78 -25.97 -24.67
C PRO A 72 -8.76 -25.30 -25.60
N GLY A 73 -7.46 -25.52 -25.31
CA GLY A 73 -6.34 -25.05 -26.10
C GLY A 73 -6.03 -23.55 -25.97
N MET A 74 -6.74 -22.80 -25.12
CA MET A 74 -6.41 -21.41 -24.84
C MET A 74 -5.24 -21.28 -23.87
N ARG A 75 -4.54 -20.16 -23.97
CA ARG A 75 -3.53 -19.72 -23.01
C ARG A 75 -4.18 -18.86 -21.91
N LEU A 76 -4.22 -19.38 -20.69
CA LEU A 76 -4.73 -18.66 -19.52
C LEU A 76 -3.58 -18.22 -18.61
N THR A 77 -3.53 -16.95 -18.25
CA THR A 77 -2.64 -16.47 -17.20
C THR A 77 -3.44 -15.94 -16.03
N ILE A 78 -3.24 -16.51 -14.83
CA ILE A 78 -3.81 -16.03 -13.58
C ILE A 78 -2.76 -15.16 -12.91
N VAL A 79 -3.06 -13.88 -12.75
CA VAL A 79 -2.18 -12.89 -12.11
C VAL A 79 -2.74 -12.54 -10.75
N PHE A 80 -1.90 -12.34 -9.76
CA PHE A 80 -2.34 -11.99 -8.41
C PHE A 80 -1.38 -10.99 -7.74
N ASP A 81 -1.94 -10.13 -6.90
CA ASP A 81 -1.15 -9.17 -6.10
C ASP A 81 -0.11 -9.89 -5.24
N ASP A 82 1.06 -9.30 -5.15
CA ASP A 82 2.16 -9.78 -4.31
C ASP A 82 1.90 -9.56 -2.81
N ILE A 83 2.92 -9.76 -1.99
CA ILE A 83 2.84 -9.62 -0.54
C ILE A 83 2.66 -8.19 -0.04
N SER A 84 2.76 -7.19 -0.90
CA SER A 84 2.56 -5.78 -0.53
C SER A 84 1.11 -5.48 -0.13
N LEU A 85 0.18 -6.41 -0.40
CA LEU A 85 -1.24 -6.34 -0.04
C LEU A 85 -1.75 -7.69 0.48
N PRO A 86 -2.70 -7.68 1.46
CA PRO A 86 -3.11 -6.56 2.29
C PRO A 86 -2.11 -6.28 3.43
N LEU A 87 -2.29 -5.18 4.14
CA LEU A 87 -1.42 -4.75 5.23
C LEU A 87 -2.20 -4.50 6.52
N PRO A 88 -1.89 -5.23 7.60
CA PRO A 88 -1.04 -6.43 7.67
C PRO A 88 -1.55 -7.58 6.80
N GLN A 89 -0.73 -8.63 6.63
CA GLN A 89 -1.13 -9.81 5.87
C GLN A 89 -2.40 -10.45 6.46
N MET A 90 -3.26 -10.96 5.58
CA MET A 90 -4.47 -11.65 6.01
C MET A 90 -4.14 -13.06 6.52
N ARG A 91 -4.96 -13.57 7.46
CA ARG A 91 -4.89 -14.97 7.89
C ARG A 91 -5.23 -15.93 6.76
N THR A 92 -4.68 -17.14 6.81
CA THR A 92 -5.02 -18.19 5.85
C THR A 92 -6.38 -18.84 6.14
N PRO A 93 -7.11 -19.30 5.09
CA PRO A 93 -6.76 -19.13 3.67
C PRO A 93 -6.88 -17.68 3.21
N ASP A 94 -5.90 -17.21 2.43
CA ASP A 94 -5.93 -15.89 1.79
C ASP A 94 -7.07 -15.84 0.76
N VAL A 95 -7.70 -14.67 0.59
CA VAL A 95 -8.79 -14.54 -0.39
C VAL A 95 -8.31 -14.80 -1.82
N ARG A 96 -7.05 -14.49 -2.13
CA ARG A 96 -6.44 -14.80 -3.44
C ARG A 96 -6.38 -16.30 -3.67
N GLN A 97 -6.01 -17.10 -2.65
CA GLN A 97 -6.06 -18.56 -2.73
C GLN A 97 -7.46 -19.06 -3.11
N ARG A 98 -8.50 -18.57 -2.43
CA ARG A 98 -9.90 -19.00 -2.68
C ARG A 98 -10.36 -18.68 -4.10
N ILE A 99 -9.99 -17.49 -4.60
CA ILE A 99 -10.33 -17.08 -5.97
C ILE A 99 -9.57 -17.93 -6.98
N ILE A 100 -8.25 -18.07 -6.83
CA ILE A 100 -7.39 -18.84 -7.73
C ILE A 100 -7.86 -20.30 -7.81
N GLU A 101 -8.20 -20.93 -6.68
CA GLU A 101 -8.70 -22.31 -6.66
C GLU A 101 -9.99 -22.45 -7.48
N GLN A 102 -10.95 -21.51 -7.34
CA GLN A 102 -12.20 -21.55 -8.11
C GLN A 102 -11.99 -21.26 -9.60
N VAL A 103 -11.09 -20.33 -9.96
CA VAL A 103 -10.73 -20.08 -11.35
C VAL A 103 -10.10 -21.33 -12.00
N LEU A 104 -9.18 -22.00 -11.28
CA LEU A 104 -8.56 -23.23 -11.74
C LEU A 104 -9.55 -24.38 -11.88
N GLU A 105 -10.53 -24.50 -11.00
CA GLU A 105 -11.61 -25.49 -11.13
C GLU A 105 -12.46 -25.25 -12.39
N LEU A 106 -12.79 -24.01 -12.69
CA LEU A 106 -13.51 -23.64 -13.90
C LEU A 106 -12.68 -23.88 -15.17
N ALA A 107 -11.39 -23.52 -15.14
CA ALA A 107 -10.47 -23.76 -16.24
C ALA A 107 -10.31 -25.25 -16.53
N ALA A 108 -10.12 -26.08 -15.50
CA ALA A 108 -10.03 -27.53 -15.64
C ALA A 108 -11.34 -28.14 -16.21
N ALA A 109 -12.50 -27.68 -15.73
CA ALA A 109 -13.79 -28.13 -16.24
C ALA A 109 -14.01 -27.75 -17.71
N ALA A 110 -13.41 -26.65 -18.19
CA ALA A 110 -13.44 -26.20 -19.57
C ALA A 110 -12.35 -26.84 -20.46
N GLY A 111 -11.47 -27.70 -19.89
CA GLY A 111 -10.38 -28.34 -20.63
C GLY A 111 -9.22 -27.40 -20.99
N VAL A 112 -8.96 -26.39 -20.17
CA VAL A 112 -7.82 -25.48 -20.35
C VAL A 112 -6.57 -26.13 -19.76
N ASP A 113 -5.58 -26.44 -20.60
CA ASP A 113 -4.36 -27.12 -20.20
C ASP A 113 -3.16 -26.17 -20.06
N ASP A 114 -3.12 -25.06 -20.81
CA ASP A 114 -2.04 -24.07 -20.76
C ASP A 114 -2.36 -22.96 -19.76
N VAL A 115 -2.04 -23.19 -18.48
CA VAL A 115 -2.31 -22.26 -17.37
C VAL A 115 -1.02 -21.88 -16.67
N GLU A 116 -0.75 -20.56 -16.52
CA GLU A 116 0.32 -20.03 -15.69
C GLU A 116 -0.20 -19.08 -14.60
N LEU A 117 0.49 -19.07 -13.47
CA LEU A 117 0.24 -18.17 -12.35
C LEU A 117 1.43 -17.21 -12.18
N LEU A 118 1.15 -15.90 -12.15
CA LEU A 118 2.17 -14.85 -12.00
C LEU A 118 1.88 -13.96 -10.80
N ALA A 119 2.86 -13.85 -9.89
CA ALA A 119 2.83 -12.82 -8.88
C ALA A 119 3.18 -11.46 -9.50
N ALA A 120 2.29 -10.48 -9.34
CA ALA A 120 2.44 -9.13 -9.89
C ALA A 120 3.30 -8.26 -8.97
N ASN A 121 4.61 -8.54 -8.93
CA ASN A 121 5.55 -7.86 -8.05
C ASN A 121 6.27 -6.66 -8.69
N SER A 122 6.04 -6.37 -9.96
CA SER A 122 6.63 -5.17 -10.60
C SER A 122 8.15 -5.04 -10.30
N LEU A 123 8.59 -3.88 -9.81
CA LEU A 123 9.97 -3.64 -9.34
C LEU A 123 10.19 -3.99 -7.85
N HIS A 124 9.21 -4.60 -7.20
CA HIS A 124 9.37 -5.10 -5.83
C HIS A 124 10.30 -6.31 -5.81
N ARG A 125 10.77 -6.66 -4.61
CA ARG A 125 11.51 -7.91 -4.45
C ARG A 125 10.65 -9.12 -4.80
N ARG A 126 11.28 -10.15 -5.29
CA ARG A 126 10.61 -11.43 -5.55
C ARG A 126 10.00 -12.00 -4.27
N MET A 127 8.84 -12.60 -4.38
CA MET A 127 8.27 -13.42 -3.30
C MET A 127 9.08 -14.70 -3.16
N THR A 128 9.34 -15.07 -1.91
CA THR A 128 9.98 -16.35 -1.58
C THR A 128 9.00 -17.52 -1.85
N PRO A 129 9.51 -18.76 -1.99
CA PRO A 129 8.65 -19.95 -2.11
C PRO A 129 7.62 -20.08 -0.97
N ALA A 130 8.00 -19.70 0.26
CA ALA A 130 7.10 -19.72 1.41
C ALA A 130 5.99 -18.67 1.32
N GLU A 131 6.30 -17.49 0.80
CA GLU A 131 5.32 -16.41 0.57
C GLU A 131 4.36 -16.76 -0.57
N LEU A 132 4.86 -17.29 -1.68
CA LEU A 132 4.02 -17.80 -2.76
C LEU A 132 3.06 -18.88 -2.24
N LYS A 133 3.60 -19.90 -1.55
CA LYS A 133 2.81 -20.98 -0.97
C LYS A 133 1.73 -20.46 -0.02
N ARG A 134 2.05 -19.46 0.82
CA ARG A 134 1.09 -18.85 1.73
C ARG A 134 -0.03 -18.12 0.99
N THR A 135 0.29 -17.44 -0.11
CA THR A 135 -0.67 -16.64 -0.89
C THR A 135 -1.62 -17.50 -1.70
N VAL A 136 -1.09 -18.51 -2.42
CA VAL A 136 -1.90 -19.35 -3.33
C VAL A 136 -2.40 -20.64 -2.69
N GLY A 137 -1.93 -20.98 -1.49
CA GLY A 137 -2.29 -22.22 -0.78
C GLY A 137 -1.45 -23.43 -1.19
N ASP A 138 -1.47 -24.44 -0.34
CA ASP A 138 -0.60 -25.64 -0.46
C ASP A 138 -0.91 -26.45 -1.72
N ARG A 139 -2.19 -26.61 -2.07
CA ARG A 139 -2.64 -27.37 -3.24
C ARG A 139 -2.15 -26.75 -4.54
N VAL A 140 -2.41 -25.46 -4.74
CA VAL A 140 -1.99 -24.72 -5.94
C VAL A 140 -0.47 -24.67 -6.02
N TYR A 141 0.20 -24.36 -4.91
CA TYR A 141 1.65 -24.32 -4.88
C TYR A 141 2.30 -25.64 -5.33
N ARG A 142 1.86 -26.78 -4.82
CA ARG A 142 2.43 -28.09 -5.22
C ARG A 142 2.17 -28.45 -6.68
N SER A 143 1.04 -28.00 -7.24
CA SER A 143 0.66 -28.32 -8.62
C SER A 143 1.38 -27.46 -9.65
N PHE A 144 1.74 -26.22 -9.32
CA PHE A 144 2.23 -25.25 -10.29
C PHE A 144 3.69 -24.82 -10.09
N PHE A 145 4.20 -24.82 -8.84
CA PHE A 145 5.58 -24.39 -8.56
C PHE A 145 6.56 -25.54 -8.86
N PRO A 146 7.75 -25.28 -9.45
CA PRO A 146 8.27 -23.95 -9.84
C PRO A 146 7.98 -23.56 -11.29
N HIS A 147 7.39 -24.41 -12.10
CA HIS A 147 7.37 -24.26 -13.56
C HIS A 147 6.26 -23.32 -14.05
N HIS A 148 5.09 -23.38 -13.43
CA HIS A 148 3.89 -22.63 -13.83
C HIS A 148 3.36 -21.66 -12.74
N LEU A 149 4.15 -21.46 -11.68
CA LEU A 149 3.91 -20.42 -10.65
C LEU A 149 5.20 -19.65 -10.44
N ARG A 150 5.22 -18.39 -10.88
CA ARG A 150 6.43 -17.58 -10.92
C ARG A 150 6.19 -16.16 -10.40
N ASN A 151 7.26 -15.49 -10.03
CA ASN A 151 7.29 -14.04 -9.89
C ASN A 151 7.43 -13.41 -11.28
N HIS A 152 6.83 -12.26 -11.50
CA HIS A 152 7.17 -11.42 -12.65
C HIS A 152 8.64 -10.98 -12.55
N ASP A 153 9.36 -10.96 -13.67
CA ASP A 153 10.73 -10.44 -13.77
C ASP A 153 10.72 -9.22 -14.71
N ALA A 154 10.78 -8.02 -14.11
CA ALA A 154 10.71 -6.74 -14.83
C ALA A 154 12.00 -6.40 -15.60
N GLU A 155 13.02 -7.25 -15.54
CA GLU A 155 14.32 -7.09 -16.20
C GLU A 155 14.67 -8.27 -17.13
N ASP A 156 13.73 -9.19 -17.39
CA ASP A 156 13.96 -10.30 -18.32
C ASP A 156 13.78 -9.86 -19.78
N PRO A 157 14.86 -9.72 -20.57
CA PRO A 157 14.76 -9.18 -21.93
C PRO A 157 13.96 -10.08 -22.88
N GLU A 158 13.87 -11.38 -22.59
CA GLU A 158 13.06 -12.31 -23.37
C GLU A 158 11.64 -12.47 -22.79
N GLY A 159 11.48 -12.18 -21.51
CA GLY A 159 10.22 -12.28 -20.76
C GLY A 159 9.36 -11.02 -20.80
N LEU A 160 9.78 -9.97 -21.51
CA LEU A 160 9.05 -8.72 -21.68
C LEU A 160 8.68 -8.48 -23.14
N VAL A 161 7.62 -7.74 -23.38
CA VAL A 161 7.20 -7.28 -24.70
C VAL A 161 6.58 -5.90 -24.64
N GLU A 162 6.99 -5.02 -25.54
CA GLU A 162 6.39 -3.72 -25.76
C GLU A 162 5.12 -3.87 -26.60
N LEU A 163 3.99 -3.41 -26.08
CA LEU A 163 2.69 -3.45 -26.76
C LEU A 163 2.44 -2.19 -27.60
N GLY A 164 3.05 -1.09 -27.21
CA GLY A 164 2.91 0.19 -27.89
C GLY A 164 3.22 1.36 -26.98
N THR A 165 2.83 2.54 -27.44
CA THR A 165 3.04 3.80 -26.72
C THR A 165 1.75 4.60 -26.70
N THR A 166 1.40 5.17 -25.55
CA THR A 166 0.22 6.04 -25.45
C THR A 166 0.40 7.34 -26.23
N ARG A 167 -0.68 8.06 -26.48
CA ARG A 167 -0.64 9.40 -27.11
C ARG A 167 0.22 10.44 -26.34
N HIS A 168 0.57 10.14 -25.10
CA HIS A 168 1.44 10.97 -24.26
C HIS A 168 2.91 10.50 -24.25
N GLY A 169 3.25 9.48 -25.03
CA GLY A 169 4.61 8.94 -25.10
C GLY A 169 4.95 7.94 -24.00
N GLU A 170 3.98 7.47 -23.24
CA GLU A 170 4.18 6.45 -22.21
C GLU A 170 4.31 5.07 -22.86
N VAL A 171 5.45 4.43 -22.67
CA VAL A 171 5.71 3.07 -23.20
C VAL A 171 4.93 2.04 -22.36
N VAL A 172 4.23 1.15 -23.04
CA VAL A 172 3.52 0.03 -22.41
C VAL A 172 4.28 -1.26 -22.70
N GLU A 173 5.08 -1.69 -21.75
CA GLU A 173 5.88 -2.91 -21.79
C GLU A 173 5.52 -3.78 -20.60
N ILE A 174 5.08 -5.01 -20.87
CA ILE A 174 4.61 -5.94 -19.83
C ILE A 174 5.22 -7.34 -20.00
N ASN A 175 4.93 -8.21 -19.04
CA ASN A 175 5.27 -9.62 -19.09
C ASN A 175 4.78 -10.27 -20.39
N ARG A 176 5.67 -10.91 -21.15
CA ARG A 176 5.38 -11.55 -22.44
C ARG A 176 4.32 -12.64 -22.32
N ARG A 177 4.41 -13.51 -21.31
CA ARG A 177 3.41 -14.58 -21.10
C ARG A 177 2.01 -14.00 -20.93
N ALA A 178 1.88 -12.93 -20.17
CA ALA A 178 0.61 -12.24 -19.98
C ALA A 178 0.11 -11.60 -21.29
N ALA A 179 1.00 -10.92 -22.01
CA ALA A 179 0.69 -10.30 -23.30
C ALA A 179 0.25 -11.29 -24.39
N GLU A 180 0.81 -12.49 -24.37
CA GLU A 180 0.50 -13.55 -25.33
C GLU A 180 -0.64 -14.47 -24.90
N SER A 181 -1.32 -14.18 -23.79
CA SER A 181 -2.45 -14.96 -23.30
C SER A 181 -3.75 -14.60 -24.00
N ASP A 182 -4.59 -15.61 -24.25
CA ASP A 182 -5.97 -15.39 -24.73
C ASP A 182 -6.83 -14.71 -23.68
N LEU A 183 -6.50 -14.93 -22.38
CA LEU A 183 -7.19 -14.33 -21.25
C LEU A 183 -6.24 -14.16 -20.06
N ILE A 184 -6.24 -12.98 -19.46
CA ILE A 184 -5.69 -12.74 -18.13
C ILE A 184 -6.83 -12.72 -17.12
N VAL A 185 -6.74 -13.53 -16.06
CA VAL A 185 -7.58 -13.37 -14.87
C VAL A 185 -6.74 -12.71 -13.79
N TYR A 186 -7.05 -11.46 -13.46
CA TYR A 186 -6.31 -10.70 -12.44
C TYR A 186 -7.02 -10.73 -11.08
N VAL A 187 -6.35 -11.25 -10.06
CA VAL A 187 -6.86 -11.37 -8.69
C VAL A 187 -6.26 -10.28 -7.81
N ASN A 188 -7.08 -9.31 -7.42
CA ASN A 188 -6.67 -8.09 -6.73
C ASN A 188 -7.31 -7.95 -5.36
N ILE A 189 -6.57 -7.33 -4.42
CA ILE A 189 -7.09 -6.86 -3.14
C ILE A 189 -7.05 -5.32 -3.14
N THR A 190 -8.22 -4.69 -3.12
CA THR A 190 -8.33 -3.24 -3.01
C THR A 190 -8.41 -2.83 -1.55
N LEU A 191 -7.23 -2.56 -0.97
CA LEU A 191 -7.11 -2.11 0.43
C LEU A 191 -7.46 -0.63 0.59
N THR A 192 -7.07 0.20 -0.37
CA THR A 192 -7.39 1.63 -0.44
C THR A 192 -7.81 2.01 -1.86
N ALA A 193 -8.33 3.21 -2.06
CA ALA A 193 -8.74 3.70 -3.38
C ALA A 193 -7.59 3.81 -4.41
N MET A 194 -6.34 3.70 -3.99
CA MET A 194 -5.17 3.64 -4.85
C MET A 194 -5.00 2.27 -5.55
N ASN A 195 -5.58 1.21 -5.00
CA ASN A 195 -5.39 -0.17 -5.50
C ASN A 195 -6.48 -0.56 -6.49
N GLY A 196 -6.17 -1.49 -7.37
CA GLY A 196 -7.11 -2.03 -8.36
C GLY A 196 -7.21 -1.23 -9.65
N GLY A 197 -8.22 -1.53 -10.45
CA GLY A 197 -8.51 -0.87 -11.73
C GLY A 197 -7.41 -1.04 -12.78
N SER A 198 -7.26 -0.01 -13.60
CA SER A 198 -6.30 0.05 -14.72
C SER A 198 -4.84 -0.13 -14.28
N LYS A 199 -4.52 0.17 -13.03
CA LYS A 199 -3.19 0.01 -12.44
C LYS A 199 -2.71 -1.45 -12.44
N SER A 200 -3.61 -2.40 -12.22
CA SER A 200 -3.25 -3.78 -11.88
C SER A 200 -2.26 -4.43 -12.85
N VAL A 201 -2.60 -4.56 -14.13
CA VAL A 201 -1.71 -5.18 -15.12
C VAL A 201 -0.59 -4.24 -15.53
N ALA A 202 -0.91 -2.97 -15.82
CA ALA A 202 0.06 -1.98 -16.31
C ALA A 202 1.26 -1.79 -15.37
N VAL A 203 1.02 -1.84 -14.06
CA VAL A 203 2.07 -1.69 -13.04
C VAL A 203 2.60 -3.03 -12.55
N GLY A 204 1.70 -3.94 -12.16
CA GLY A 204 2.07 -5.21 -11.55
C GLY A 204 2.93 -6.12 -12.43
N LEU A 205 2.74 -6.05 -13.75
CA LEU A 205 3.49 -6.81 -14.75
C LEU A 205 4.38 -5.92 -15.65
N GLY A 206 4.52 -4.65 -15.32
CA GLY A 206 5.31 -3.68 -16.08
C GLY A 206 6.82 -3.78 -15.82
N SER A 207 7.61 -3.29 -16.77
CA SER A 207 9.06 -3.11 -16.67
C SER A 207 9.44 -1.72 -16.14
N TYR A 208 10.74 -1.50 -15.86
CA TYR A 208 11.25 -0.16 -15.56
C TYR A 208 10.92 0.84 -16.69
N ARG A 209 11.07 0.43 -17.96
CA ARG A 209 10.77 1.28 -19.13
C ARG A 209 9.32 1.77 -19.13
N SER A 210 8.41 0.98 -18.63
CA SER A 210 7.00 1.33 -18.50
C SER A 210 6.75 2.20 -17.26
N LEU A 211 7.28 1.79 -16.11
CA LEU A 211 7.00 2.41 -14.82
C LEU A 211 7.56 3.85 -14.71
N GLN A 212 8.69 4.17 -15.31
CA GLN A 212 9.30 5.50 -15.28
C GLN A 212 8.36 6.63 -15.75
N HIS A 213 7.37 6.31 -16.60
CA HIS A 213 6.43 7.29 -17.12
C HIS A 213 5.40 7.77 -16.08
N HIS A 214 5.17 7.00 -15.03
CA HIS A 214 4.21 7.37 -13.98
C HIS A 214 4.77 7.33 -12.55
N HIS A 215 5.97 6.77 -12.35
CA HIS A 215 6.70 6.81 -11.07
C HIS A 215 7.81 7.88 -11.06
N ASN A 216 7.64 8.95 -11.79
CA ASN A 216 8.56 10.08 -11.84
C ASN A 216 8.09 11.22 -10.91
N VAL A 217 9.01 12.13 -10.59
CA VAL A 217 8.75 13.22 -9.65
C VAL A 217 7.62 14.13 -10.13
N HIS A 218 7.58 14.47 -11.42
CA HIS A 218 6.52 15.32 -11.97
C HIS A 218 5.13 14.71 -11.76
N THR A 219 4.95 13.46 -12.17
CA THR A 219 3.66 12.76 -12.05
C THR A 219 3.23 12.61 -10.59
N LEU A 220 4.16 12.21 -9.70
CA LEU A 220 3.85 12.01 -8.29
C LEU A 220 3.56 13.32 -7.56
N GLN A 221 4.26 14.40 -7.88
CA GLN A 221 4.01 15.73 -7.34
C GLN A 221 2.63 16.28 -7.74
N HIS A 222 2.17 15.95 -8.96
CA HIS A 222 0.86 16.36 -9.47
C HIS A 222 -0.27 15.33 -9.18
N SER A 223 0.04 14.22 -8.58
CA SER A 223 -0.94 13.27 -8.06
C SER A 223 -1.40 13.73 -6.68
N ARG A 224 -2.28 14.74 -6.62
CA ARG A 224 -2.67 15.44 -5.38
C ARG A 224 -3.12 14.52 -4.27
N SER A 225 -3.73 13.37 -4.60
CA SER A 225 -3.92 12.25 -3.68
C SER A 225 -3.90 10.95 -4.48
N PHE A 226 -3.15 9.97 -4.01
CA PHE A 226 -3.22 8.61 -4.57
C PHE A 226 -4.56 7.92 -4.28
N ASN A 227 -5.34 8.44 -3.34
CA ASN A 227 -6.66 7.92 -2.96
C ASN A 227 -7.83 8.73 -3.54
N ASP A 228 -7.55 9.69 -4.41
CA ASP A 228 -8.55 10.36 -5.26
C ASP A 228 -8.17 10.21 -6.74
N PRO A 229 -8.55 9.11 -7.40
CA PRO A 229 -8.18 8.85 -8.80
C PRO A 229 -8.53 10.00 -9.76
N ARG A 230 -9.58 10.77 -9.46
CA ARG A 230 -10.01 11.92 -10.29
C ARG A 230 -8.97 13.06 -10.33
N GLN A 231 -8.11 13.17 -9.34
CA GLN A 231 -7.12 14.24 -9.18
C GLN A 231 -5.67 13.72 -9.25
N SER A 232 -5.48 12.45 -9.56
CA SER A 232 -4.18 11.78 -9.60
C SER A 232 -3.65 11.68 -11.02
N ALA A 233 -2.59 12.44 -11.32
CA ALA A 233 -1.89 12.34 -12.60
C ALA A 233 -1.38 10.91 -12.89
N MET A 234 -1.03 10.18 -11.83
CA MET A 234 -0.62 8.79 -11.91
C MET A 234 -1.74 7.88 -12.39
N HIS A 235 -2.97 8.05 -11.86
CA HIS A 235 -4.14 7.26 -12.32
C HIS A 235 -4.48 7.58 -13.78
N HIS A 236 -4.42 8.86 -14.18
CA HIS A 236 -4.63 9.23 -15.57
C HIS A 236 -3.60 8.60 -16.52
N SER A 237 -2.35 8.38 -16.05
CA SER A 237 -1.35 7.64 -16.81
C SER A 237 -1.72 6.16 -16.94
N TYR A 238 -2.15 5.53 -15.83
CA TYR A 238 -2.60 4.13 -15.87
C TYR A 238 -3.79 3.91 -16.79
N ASP A 239 -4.76 4.84 -16.82
CA ASP A 239 -5.93 4.75 -17.69
C ASP A 239 -5.52 4.77 -19.17
N ARG A 240 -4.61 5.67 -19.56
CA ARG A 240 -4.08 5.70 -20.93
C ARG A 240 -3.29 4.44 -21.30
N MET A 241 -2.51 3.90 -20.35
CA MET A 241 -1.77 2.65 -20.59
C MET A 241 -2.72 1.45 -20.69
N ALA A 242 -3.83 1.46 -19.94
CA ALA A 242 -4.86 0.44 -20.02
C ALA A 242 -5.61 0.46 -21.36
N GLU A 243 -5.78 1.61 -22.00
CA GLU A 243 -6.31 1.69 -23.37
C GLU A 243 -5.44 0.87 -24.34
N VAL A 244 -4.10 1.05 -24.29
CA VAL A 244 -3.15 0.27 -25.11
C VAL A 244 -3.20 -1.22 -24.75
N LEU A 245 -3.25 -1.56 -23.45
CA LEU A 245 -3.36 -2.95 -23.00
C LEU A 245 -4.63 -3.62 -23.57
N GLY A 246 -5.77 -2.93 -23.52
CA GLY A 246 -7.05 -3.46 -23.97
C GLY A 246 -7.15 -3.76 -25.48
N GLU A 247 -6.27 -3.14 -26.28
CA GLU A 247 -6.15 -3.46 -27.71
C GLU A 247 -5.44 -4.81 -27.97
N HIS A 248 -4.68 -5.32 -27.00
CA HIS A 248 -3.82 -6.50 -27.18
C HIS A 248 -4.25 -7.69 -26.34
N VAL A 249 -4.81 -7.47 -25.13
CA VAL A 249 -5.05 -8.54 -24.16
C VAL A 249 -6.44 -8.39 -23.53
N ARG A 250 -7.20 -9.49 -23.50
CA ARG A 250 -8.47 -9.55 -22.73
C ARG A 250 -8.15 -9.76 -21.25
N ILE A 251 -8.66 -8.88 -20.39
CA ILE A 251 -8.45 -8.91 -18.95
C ILE A 251 -9.80 -9.08 -18.25
N PHE A 252 -9.92 -10.17 -17.49
CA PHE A 252 -11.00 -10.42 -16.54
C PHE A 252 -10.46 -10.16 -15.15
N THR A 253 -10.91 -9.12 -14.48
CA THR A 253 -10.43 -8.82 -13.12
C THR A 253 -11.36 -9.38 -12.05
N VAL A 254 -10.80 -9.74 -10.90
CA VAL A 254 -11.53 -10.11 -9.69
C VAL A 254 -10.98 -9.25 -8.56
N GLU A 255 -11.73 -8.22 -8.16
CA GLU A 255 -11.35 -7.30 -7.09
C GLU A 255 -12.09 -7.63 -5.80
N THR A 256 -11.37 -7.61 -4.69
CA THR A 256 -11.93 -7.82 -3.35
C THR A 256 -11.66 -6.63 -2.45
N THR A 257 -12.60 -6.33 -1.56
CA THR A 257 -12.46 -5.28 -0.55
C THR A 257 -12.49 -5.85 0.85
N LEU A 258 -11.83 -5.15 1.78
CA LEU A 258 -11.63 -5.56 3.15
C LEU A 258 -12.35 -4.62 4.12
N ASN A 259 -12.68 -5.12 5.31
CA ASN A 259 -13.16 -4.30 6.41
C ASN A 259 -12.00 -3.71 7.24
N GLY A 260 -12.32 -2.95 8.29
CA GLY A 260 -11.37 -2.27 9.17
C GLY A 260 -10.65 -3.16 10.20
N GLU A 261 -10.83 -4.49 10.18
CA GLU A 261 -10.24 -5.42 11.16
C GLU A 261 -8.73 -5.63 10.91
N SER A 262 -7.95 -4.55 11.07
CA SER A 262 -6.51 -4.55 10.79
C SER A 262 -5.65 -5.15 11.92
N TYR A 263 -6.17 -5.22 13.15
CA TYR A 263 -5.44 -5.77 14.29
C TYR A 263 -5.84 -7.22 14.59
N PRO A 264 -4.87 -8.10 14.95
CA PRO A 264 -5.16 -9.49 15.27
C PRO A 264 -5.97 -9.63 16.56
N PRO A 265 -6.61 -10.80 16.79
CA PRO A 265 -7.54 -10.98 17.90
C PRO A 265 -7.01 -10.62 19.30
N HIS A 266 -5.73 -10.88 19.57
CA HIS A 266 -5.11 -10.62 20.88
C HIS A 266 -4.84 -9.13 21.16
N VAL A 267 -4.92 -8.27 20.13
CA VAL A 267 -4.81 -6.81 20.24
C VAL A 267 -6.00 -6.10 19.58
N GLN A 268 -7.09 -6.80 19.37
CA GLN A 268 -8.30 -6.29 18.69
C GLN A 268 -8.91 -5.08 19.40
N PHE A 269 -8.64 -4.89 20.69
CA PHE A 269 -9.05 -3.68 21.42
C PHE A 269 -8.51 -2.39 20.79
N MET A 270 -7.40 -2.47 20.05
CA MET A 270 -6.83 -1.33 19.32
C MET A 270 -7.70 -0.87 18.12
N ASN A 271 -8.68 -1.67 17.68
CA ASN A 271 -9.70 -1.26 16.72
C ASN A 271 -10.85 -0.47 17.36
N LYS A 272 -10.95 -0.50 18.71
CA LYS A 272 -11.97 0.24 19.45
C LYS A 272 -11.53 1.68 19.69
N ARG A 273 -12.48 2.57 19.85
CA ARG A 273 -12.22 3.92 20.33
C ARG A 273 -11.82 3.88 21.81
N GLU A 274 -10.91 4.72 22.23
CA GLU A 274 -10.26 4.64 23.56
C GLU A 274 -11.26 4.79 24.71
N TRP A 275 -12.33 5.57 24.56
CA TRP A 275 -13.40 5.68 25.57
C TRP A 275 -14.32 4.46 25.65
N GLU A 276 -14.23 3.53 24.71
CA GLU A 276 -14.94 2.25 24.71
C GLU A 276 -14.10 1.12 25.32
N TRP A 277 -12.85 1.40 25.70
CA TRP A 277 -11.98 0.41 26.32
C TRP A 277 -12.48 -0.01 27.69
N SER A 278 -12.75 -1.30 27.86
CA SER A 278 -13.01 -1.91 29.14
C SER A 278 -11.76 -1.92 30.03
N LEU A 279 -11.93 -2.20 31.31
CA LEU A 279 -10.78 -2.40 32.21
C LEU A 279 -9.85 -3.52 31.73
N ALA A 280 -10.38 -4.56 31.09
CA ALA A 280 -9.60 -5.63 30.50
C ALA A 280 -8.78 -5.14 29.29
N ASP A 281 -9.36 -4.28 28.44
CA ASP A 281 -8.64 -3.66 27.30
C ASP A 281 -7.49 -2.77 27.81
N GLN A 282 -7.73 -1.97 28.86
CA GLN A 282 -6.72 -1.11 29.47
C GLN A 282 -5.58 -1.93 30.11
N ALA A 283 -5.92 -3.01 30.80
CA ALA A 283 -4.93 -3.94 31.35
C ALA A 283 -4.10 -4.62 30.26
N SER A 284 -4.76 -5.03 29.16
CA SER A 284 -4.11 -5.61 27.98
C SER A 284 -3.14 -4.61 27.33
N TYR A 285 -3.56 -3.35 27.20
CA TYR A 285 -2.69 -2.27 26.70
C TYR A 285 -1.42 -2.12 27.57
N LEU A 286 -1.59 -2.02 28.89
CA LEU A 286 -0.46 -1.84 29.80
C LEU A 286 0.50 -3.04 29.76
N ALA A 287 -0.04 -4.26 29.73
CA ALA A 287 0.77 -5.48 29.63
C ALA A 287 1.55 -5.52 28.30
N LEU A 288 0.87 -5.26 27.18
CA LEU A 288 1.46 -5.25 25.85
C LEU A 288 2.55 -4.17 25.73
N ARG A 289 2.27 -2.95 26.23
CA ARG A 289 3.26 -1.86 26.25
C ARG A 289 4.50 -2.24 27.05
N LYS A 290 4.33 -2.85 28.24
CA LYS A 290 5.44 -3.30 29.08
C LYS A 290 6.28 -4.37 28.39
N VAL A 291 5.63 -5.38 27.78
CA VAL A 291 6.32 -6.44 27.02
C VAL A 291 7.05 -5.84 25.82
N ASN A 292 6.40 -4.97 25.07
CA ASN A 292 6.97 -4.33 23.88
C ASN A 292 8.21 -3.47 24.25
N SER A 293 8.14 -2.68 25.33
CA SER A 293 9.26 -1.84 25.77
C SER A 293 10.44 -2.64 26.33
N ALA A 294 10.19 -3.81 26.93
CA ALA A 294 11.23 -4.70 27.47
C ALA A 294 11.84 -5.60 26.39
N SER A 295 11.22 -5.72 25.21
CA SER A 295 11.68 -6.62 24.15
C SER A 295 12.68 -5.94 23.23
N PRO A 296 13.76 -6.63 22.79
CA PRO A 296 14.65 -6.14 21.74
C PRO A 296 13.88 -5.84 20.44
N ALA A 297 14.33 -4.85 19.68
CA ALA A 297 13.69 -4.46 18.42
C ALA A 297 13.53 -5.64 17.42
N SER A 298 14.53 -6.54 17.35
CA SER A 298 14.45 -7.73 16.50
C SER A 298 13.31 -8.68 16.90
N VAL A 299 13.06 -8.83 18.20
CA VAL A 299 11.96 -9.67 18.72
C VAL A 299 10.62 -9.01 18.44
N ARG A 300 10.47 -7.71 18.71
CA ARG A 300 9.25 -6.94 18.39
C ARG A 300 8.91 -7.08 16.92
N ARG A 301 9.89 -6.86 16.03
CA ARG A 301 9.74 -7.01 14.58
C ARG A 301 9.24 -8.39 14.18
N GLN A 302 9.85 -9.45 14.72
CA GLN A 302 9.42 -10.83 14.42
C GLN A 302 7.98 -11.11 14.88
N VAL A 303 7.58 -10.60 16.04
CA VAL A 303 6.21 -10.74 16.53
C VAL A 303 5.24 -10.07 15.58
N TRP A 304 5.48 -8.80 15.23
CA TRP A 304 4.60 -8.04 14.34
C TRP A 304 4.57 -8.60 12.92
N GLN A 305 5.67 -9.07 12.36
CA GLN A 305 5.73 -9.68 11.03
C GLN A 305 4.98 -11.02 10.94
N ARG A 306 4.85 -11.73 12.06
CA ARG A 306 4.05 -12.97 12.15
C ARG A 306 2.60 -12.72 12.54
N THR A 307 2.21 -11.48 12.63
CA THR A 307 0.86 -11.07 12.97
C THR A 307 0.01 -11.03 11.71
N TYR A 308 -1.15 -11.70 11.75
CA TYR A 308 -2.09 -11.78 10.64
C TYR A 308 -3.43 -11.19 11.05
N SER A 309 -3.96 -10.33 10.19
CA SER A 309 -5.23 -9.65 10.44
C SER A 309 -6.43 -10.52 10.07
N PRO A 310 -7.50 -10.47 10.87
CA PRO A 310 -8.69 -11.28 10.66
C PRO A 310 -9.67 -10.66 9.65
N TYR A 311 -9.20 -9.87 8.73
CA TYR A 311 -10.03 -9.15 7.76
C TYR A 311 -11.27 -9.92 7.31
N GLY A 312 -12.42 -9.26 7.34
CA GLY A 312 -13.62 -9.68 6.64
C GLY A 312 -13.63 -9.14 5.21
N ILE A 313 -13.96 -9.98 4.25
CA ILE A 313 -14.18 -9.56 2.87
C ILE A 313 -15.54 -8.85 2.79
N THR A 314 -15.56 -7.60 2.31
CA THR A 314 -16.79 -6.77 2.24
C THR A 314 -17.40 -6.69 0.85
N GLY A 315 -16.66 -7.08 -0.17
CA GLY A 315 -17.10 -7.14 -1.57
C GLY A 315 -16.22 -8.06 -2.39
N VAL A 316 -16.81 -8.72 -3.38
CA VAL A 316 -16.16 -9.47 -4.44
C VAL A 316 -16.82 -9.05 -5.74
N HIS A 317 -16.08 -8.45 -6.64
CA HIS A 317 -16.56 -7.98 -7.94
C HIS A 317 -15.65 -8.53 -9.02
N ALA A 318 -16.25 -9.02 -10.13
CA ALA A 318 -15.49 -9.57 -11.24
C ALA A 318 -16.04 -9.10 -12.58
N GLY A 319 -15.21 -9.11 -13.63
CA GLY A 319 -15.57 -8.72 -14.98
C GLY A 319 -14.55 -7.81 -15.65
N ALA A 320 -15.03 -6.93 -16.52
CA ALA A 320 -14.19 -5.93 -17.18
C ALA A 320 -13.61 -4.92 -16.17
N PRO A 321 -12.30 -4.62 -16.20
CA PRO A 321 -11.64 -3.78 -15.17
C PRO A 321 -12.34 -2.43 -14.94
N ALA A 322 -12.72 -1.73 -16.00
CA ALA A 322 -13.40 -0.44 -15.92
C ALA A 322 -14.80 -0.51 -15.28
N ALA A 323 -15.51 -1.63 -15.45
CA ALA A 323 -16.83 -1.84 -14.87
C ALA A 323 -16.76 -2.31 -13.41
N VAL A 324 -15.77 -3.11 -13.06
CA VAL A 324 -15.56 -3.65 -11.70
C VAL A 324 -15.12 -2.58 -10.72
N HIS A 325 -14.12 -1.79 -11.09
CA HIS A 325 -13.43 -0.88 -10.17
C HIS A 325 -14.33 0.17 -9.49
N PRO A 326 -15.35 0.78 -10.13
CA PRO A 326 -16.28 1.69 -9.46
C PRO A 326 -17.05 1.03 -8.29
N HIS A 327 -17.44 -0.24 -8.41
CA HIS A 327 -18.12 -0.99 -7.34
C HIS A 327 -17.18 -1.22 -6.17
N THR A 328 -15.94 -1.56 -6.45
CA THR A 328 -14.88 -1.77 -5.47
C THR A 328 -14.56 -0.49 -4.71
N LEU A 329 -14.41 0.64 -5.44
CA LEU A 329 -14.20 1.95 -4.83
C LEU A 329 -15.36 2.38 -3.93
N ALA A 330 -16.61 2.10 -4.33
CA ALA A 330 -17.77 2.38 -3.50
C ALA A 330 -17.72 1.64 -2.16
N ASN A 331 -17.27 0.37 -2.16
CA ASN A 331 -17.07 -0.41 -0.94
C ASN A 331 -15.93 0.15 -0.07
N VAL A 332 -14.78 0.51 -0.67
CA VAL A 332 -13.67 1.15 0.04
C VAL A 332 -14.11 2.46 0.70
N HIS A 333 -14.82 3.31 -0.04
CA HIS A 333 -15.32 4.58 0.49
C HIS A 333 -16.30 4.36 1.65
N ARG A 334 -17.19 3.37 1.54
CA ARG A 334 -18.12 3.05 2.63
C ARG A 334 -17.41 2.60 3.90
N GLN A 335 -16.25 1.90 3.78
CA GLN A 335 -15.45 1.46 4.92
C GLN A 335 -14.55 2.54 5.49
N GLN A 336 -14.04 3.48 4.69
CA GLN A 336 -12.92 4.32 5.11
C GLN A 336 -13.25 5.82 5.15
N LEU A 337 -14.28 6.27 4.41
CA LEU A 337 -14.51 7.70 4.19
C LEU A 337 -15.05 8.40 5.43
N THR A 338 -14.42 9.50 5.82
CA THR A 338 -14.86 10.40 6.89
C THR A 338 -14.87 11.84 6.37
N GLU A 339 -16.02 12.50 6.49
CA GLU A 339 -16.16 13.92 6.11
C GLU A 339 -15.41 14.81 7.12
N VAL A 340 -14.67 15.79 6.61
CA VAL A 340 -13.83 16.69 7.40
C VAL A 340 -14.02 18.11 6.89
N ASP A 341 -14.48 19.01 7.76
CA ASP A 341 -14.68 20.42 7.42
C ASP A 341 -13.37 21.20 7.49
N GLY A 342 -12.90 21.67 6.33
CA GLY A 342 -11.72 22.53 6.20
C GLY A 342 -10.40 21.86 6.58
N GLN A 343 -9.32 22.51 6.24
CA GLN A 343 -7.94 22.11 6.51
C GLN A 343 -7.47 22.60 7.89
N SER A 344 -6.37 22.05 8.38
CA SER A 344 -5.67 22.53 9.59
C SER A 344 -4.27 23.06 9.25
N ASP A 345 -3.66 23.75 10.21
CA ASP A 345 -2.26 24.21 10.13
C ASP A 345 -1.28 23.06 10.35
N ILE A 346 -1.64 22.14 11.26
CA ILE A 346 -0.82 20.99 11.64
C ILE A 346 -1.62 19.71 11.46
N GLY A 347 -1.02 18.72 10.78
CA GLY A 347 -1.49 17.35 10.74
C GLY A 347 -0.60 16.44 11.58
N VAL A 348 -1.21 15.51 12.31
CA VAL A 348 -0.49 14.51 13.11
C VAL A 348 -0.87 13.11 12.66
N TRP A 349 0.12 12.23 12.50
CA TRP A 349 -0.06 10.84 12.10
C TRP A 349 0.80 9.90 12.94
N GLY A 350 0.21 8.80 13.40
CA GLY A 350 0.95 7.68 13.98
C GLY A 350 1.27 6.63 12.92
N LEU A 351 2.54 6.40 12.63
CA LEU A 351 2.94 5.43 11.61
C LEU A 351 3.07 4.02 12.21
N PRO A 352 2.39 3.01 11.64
CA PRO A 352 2.46 1.65 12.13
C PRO A 352 3.77 0.94 11.74
N PHE A 353 3.95 -0.28 12.24
CA PHE A 353 5.12 -1.12 12.00
C PHE A 353 5.26 -1.65 10.57
N ILE A 354 4.26 -1.45 9.70
CA ILE A 354 4.18 -2.07 8.37
C ILE A 354 3.86 -1.05 7.29
N CYS A 355 4.56 -1.18 6.18
CA CYS A 355 4.27 -0.56 4.88
C CYS A 355 4.34 -1.65 3.79
N PRO A 356 3.95 -1.36 2.54
CA PRO A 356 3.98 -2.36 1.46
C PRO A 356 5.32 -3.07 1.27
N TYR A 357 6.42 -2.42 1.63
CA TYR A 357 7.77 -2.88 1.27
C TYR A 357 8.62 -3.41 2.44
N ASN A 358 8.05 -3.51 3.64
CA ASN A 358 8.76 -4.15 4.76
C ASN A 358 8.12 -5.47 5.21
N VAL A 359 7.17 -6.01 4.48
CA VAL A 359 6.60 -7.34 4.74
C VAL A 359 7.72 -8.37 4.71
N ASN A 360 7.89 -9.11 5.82
CA ASN A 360 9.02 -10.02 6.05
C ASN A 360 10.40 -9.38 5.85
N SER A 361 10.51 -8.06 6.05
CA SER A 361 11.74 -7.27 5.88
C SER A 361 11.90 -6.26 7.03
N ILE A 362 12.64 -5.18 6.81
CA ILE A 362 12.92 -4.11 7.77
C ILE A 362 12.30 -2.80 7.27
N MET A 363 11.70 -2.05 8.18
CA MET A 363 11.30 -0.66 7.92
C MET A 363 12.53 0.22 8.01
N ASN A 364 13.16 0.53 6.87
CA ASN A 364 14.30 1.44 6.79
C ASN A 364 13.84 2.91 6.75
N PRO A 365 14.73 3.90 6.95
CA PRO A 365 14.36 5.32 7.00
C PRO A 365 13.62 5.83 5.75
N ILE A 366 13.99 5.35 4.55
CA ILE A 366 13.35 5.73 3.29
C ILE A 366 11.92 5.21 3.25
N LEU A 367 11.69 3.98 3.71
CA LEU A 367 10.34 3.41 3.80
C LEU A 367 9.48 4.11 4.86
N VAL A 368 10.08 4.58 5.96
CA VAL A 368 9.37 5.42 6.96
C VAL A 368 8.91 6.72 6.32
N MET A 369 9.79 7.40 5.60
CA MET A 369 9.45 8.61 4.85
C MET A 369 8.34 8.35 3.82
N SER A 370 8.49 7.30 3.01
CA SER A 370 7.49 6.90 2.02
C SER A 370 6.13 6.57 2.66
N LEU A 371 6.13 5.88 3.82
CA LEU A 371 4.90 5.58 4.56
C LEU A 371 4.23 6.86 5.06
N GLY A 372 4.98 7.78 5.67
CA GLY A 372 4.45 9.03 6.21
C GLY A 372 3.99 9.99 5.12
N LEU A 373 4.90 10.40 4.26
CA LEU A 373 4.67 11.44 3.26
C LEU A 373 4.01 10.92 1.98
N GLY A 374 4.29 9.68 1.61
CA GLY A 374 3.71 9.06 0.42
C GLY A 374 2.34 8.44 0.66
N TYR A 375 2.16 7.67 1.73
CA TYR A 375 0.90 6.95 1.97
C TYR A 375 -0.02 7.67 2.95
N PHE A 376 0.42 7.95 4.18
CA PHE A 376 -0.46 8.50 5.22
C PHE A 376 -0.88 9.94 4.93
N PHE A 377 0.03 10.77 4.44
CA PHE A 377 -0.32 12.12 4.00
C PHE A 377 -1.39 12.11 2.89
N ASN A 378 -1.37 11.13 1.99
CA ASN A 378 -2.30 10.99 0.87
C ASN A 378 -3.63 10.26 1.22
N LEU A 379 -3.90 9.95 2.50
CA LEU A 379 -5.19 9.41 2.93
C LEU A 379 -6.27 10.50 2.97
N TYR A 380 -6.48 11.17 1.85
CA TYR A 380 -7.52 12.20 1.70
C TYR A 380 -8.16 12.20 0.29
N ARG A 381 -9.34 12.80 0.21
CA ARG A 381 -10.00 13.22 -1.03
C ARG A 381 -10.19 14.73 -1.03
N ASN A 382 -10.33 15.31 -2.22
CA ASN A 382 -10.51 16.72 -2.51
C ASN A 382 -9.30 17.58 -2.12
N ARG A 383 -9.04 17.79 -0.83
CA ARG A 383 -7.94 18.62 -0.32
C ARG A 383 -7.13 17.86 0.74
N PRO A 384 -5.82 18.12 0.87
CA PRO A 384 -5.04 17.61 2.00
C PRO A 384 -5.64 18.05 3.34
N ILE A 385 -5.46 17.23 4.38
CA ILE A 385 -5.88 17.54 5.75
C ILE A 385 -5.19 18.83 6.25
N VAL A 386 -3.94 19.03 5.86
CA VAL A 386 -3.11 20.20 6.20
C VAL A 386 -3.14 21.19 5.04
N ARG A 387 -3.27 22.48 5.36
CA ARG A 387 -3.16 23.55 4.34
C ARG A 387 -1.74 23.63 3.75
N ARG A 388 -1.60 24.22 2.58
CA ARG A 388 -0.28 24.47 1.98
C ARG A 388 0.58 25.34 2.89
N GLY A 389 1.84 24.96 3.07
CA GLY A 389 2.77 25.59 4.00
C GLY A 389 2.54 25.26 5.47
N GLY A 390 1.61 24.35 5.78
CA GLY A 390 1.41 23.85 7.14
C GLY A 390 2.45 22.78 7.52
N VAL A 391 2.30 22.16 8.68
CA VAL A 391 3.29 21.25 9.25
C VAL A 391 2.75 19.83 9.35
N GLY A 392 3.56 18.84 8.91
CA GLY A 392 3.30 17.41 9.13
C GLY A 392 4.10 16.90 10.33
N ILE A 393 3.41 16.30 11.31
CA ILE A 393 4.03 15.64 12.47
C ILE A 393 3.75 14.14 12.38
N PHE A 394 4.81 13.34 12.38
CA PHE A 394 4.73 11.89 12.23
C PHE A 394 5.41 11.18 13.40
N TYR A 395 4.76 10.19 13.97
CA TYR A 395 5.34 9.36 15.04
C TYR A 395 6.02 8.13 14.43
N HIS A 396 7.33 8.04 14.54
CA HIS A 396 8.11 6.85 14.22
C HIS A 396 9.56 6.98 14.72
N PRO A 397 10.18 5.95 15.29
CA PRO A 397 11.56 6.02 15.77
C PRO A 397 12.62 6.14 14.66
N MET A 398 12.27 5.85 13.42
CA MET A 398 13.11 5.98 12.21
C MET A 398 14.55 5.43 12.43
N PRO A 399 14.71 4.17 12.82
CA PRO A 399 16.04 3.61 13.06
C PRO A 399 16.83 3.48 11.77
N ASP A 400 18.12 3.80 11.81
CA ASP A 400 19.06 3.59 10.70
C ASP A 400 19.40 2.09 10.57
N THR A 401 18.44 1.34 10.02
CA THR A 401 18.58 -0.12 9.85
C THR A 401 18.04 -0.56 8.49
N PHE A 402 18.80 -1.44 7.81
CA PHE A 402 18.50 -1.97 6.50
C PHE A 402 18.59 -3.49 6.50
N HIS A 403 17.82 -4.12 5.61
CA HIS A 403 17.94 -5.55 5.37
C HIS A 403 19.10 -5.80 4.39
N PRO A 404 20.11 -6.62 4.74
CA PRO A 404 21.35 -6.72 3.96
C PRO A 404 21.13 -7.30 2.55
N VAL A 405 20.11 -8.10 2.34
CA VAL A 405 19.78 -8.68 1.02
C VAL A 405 18.72 -7.84 0.29
N HIS A 406 17.61 -7.53 0.96
CA HIS A 406 16.48 -6.85 0.30
C HIS A 406 16.83 -5.42 -0.09
N HIS A 407 17.66 -4.72 0.69
CA HIS A 407 17.85 -3.28 0.61
C HIS A 407 19.22 -2.86 0.04
N ALA A 408 19.85 -3.66 -0.83
CA ALA A 408 21.15 -3.32 -1.40
C ALA A 408 21.18 -1.91 -2.02
N SER A 409 20.29 -1.62 -2.96
CA SER A 409 20.18 -0.29 -3.59
C SER A 409 19.70 0.80 -2.63
N TYR A 410 18.93 0.46 -1.61
CA TYR A 410 18.50 1.40 -0.56
C TYR A 410 19.65 1.88 0.31
N ILE A 411 20.57 0.99 0.67
CA ILE A 411 21.77 1.33 1.44
C ILE A 411 22.60 2.32 0.64
N ASP A 412 22.89 2.01 -0.62
CA ASP A 412 23.71 2.89 -1.46
C ASP A 412 23.00 4.23 -1.74
N PHE A 413 21.69 4.24 -1.95
CA PHE A 413 20.93 5.48 -2.10
C PHE A 413 21.00 6.35 -0.83
N TYR A 414 20.82 5.75 0.35
CA TYR A 414 20.88 6.43 1.62
C TYR A 414 22.28 6.97 1.94
N GLU A 415 23.33 6.17 1.69
CA GLU A 415 24.71 6.53 2.02
C GLU A 415 25.37 7.44 1.00
N THR A 416 25.03 7.34 -0.29
CA THR A 416 25.74 8.06 -1.34
C THR A 416 24.96 9.20 -1.96
N VAL A 417 23.63 9.11 -2.03
CA VAL A 417 22.78 10.13 -2.66
C VAL A 417 22.21 11.08 -1.64
N LEU A 418 21.52 10.57 -0.59
CA LEU A 418 20.84 11.41 0.41
C LEU A 418 21.81 12.20 1.31
N THR A 419 23.10 11.87 1.30
CA THR A 419 24.16 12.69 1.91
C THR A 419 24.51 13.93 1.08
N ARG A 420 24.11 13.98 -0.19
CA ARG A 420 24.43 15.06 -1.13
C ARG A 420 23.22 15.93 -1.48
N THR A 421 22.06 15.31 -1.57
CA THR A 421 20.82 15.99 -1.91
C THR A 421 19.60 15.20 -1.47
N THR A 422 18.57 15.92 -1.02
CA THR A 422 17.23 15.41 -0.75
C THR A 422 16.19 15.91 -1.76
N ASP A 423 16.62 16.75 -2.73
CA ASP A 423 15.78 17.28 -3.79
C ASP A 423 15.36 16.17 -4.77
N PRO A 424 14.08 15.81 -4.85
CA PRO A 424 13.61 14.72 -5.71
C PRO A 424 13.93 14.94 -7.19
N GLN A 425 13.83 16.19 -7.69
CA GLN A 425 14.08 16.52 -9.10
C GLN A 425 15.57 16.34 -9.46
N LEU A 426 16.45 16.75 -8.53
CA LEU A 426 17.89 16.56 -8.72
C LEU A 426 18.27 15.08 -8.63
N ILE A 427 17.60 14.31 -7.76
CA ILE A 427 17.80 12.87 -7.62
C ILE A 427 17.39 12.16 -8.91
N GLU A 428 16.18 12.42 -9.41
CA GLU A 428 15.68 11.86 -10.67
C GLU A 428 16.68 12.12 -11.82
N LYS A 429 17.00 13.38 -12.05
CA LYS A 429 17.86 13.79 -13.16
C LYS A 429 19.27 13.18 -13.14
N LYS A 430 19.85 12.96 -11.94
CA LYS A 430 21.27 12.55 -11.81
C LYS A 430 21.49 11.08 -11.52
N TYR A 431 20.53 10.42 -10.90
CA TYR A 431 20.77 9.12 -10.31
C TYR A 431 19.79 8.03 -10.78
N GLU A 432 18.58 8.37 -11.27
CA GLU A 432 17.58 7.37 -11.59
C GLU A 432 18.07 6.36 -12.64
N GLU A 433 18.47 6.84 -13.81
CA GLU A 433 18.96 5.96 -14.88
C GLU A 433 20.14 5.08 -14.40
N LYS A 434 21.05 5.67 -13.63
CA LYS A 434 22.21 4.95 -13.08
C LYS A 434 21.79 3.80 -12.17
N PHE A 435 20.84 4.02 -11.26
CA PHE A 435 20.33 2.98 -10.35
C PHE A 435 19.50 1.95 -11.10
N ALA A 436 18.69 2.37 -12.06
CA ALA A 436 17.83 1.49 -12.84
C ALA A 436 18.61 0.55 -13.77
N THR A 437 19.72 1.05 -14.35
CA THR A 437 20.48 0.30 -15.36
C THR A 437 21.73 -0.38 -14.82
N ASP A 438 22.06 -0.20 -13.54
CA ASP A 438 23.22 -0.81 -12.91
C ASP A 438 23.17 -2.34 -13.01
N PRO A 439 24.18 -2.98 -13.65
CA PRO A 439 24.17 -4.43 -13.87
C PRO A 439 24.16 -5.24 -12.57
N TRP A 440 24.75 -4.71 -11.49
CA TRP A 440 24.79 -5.38 -10.19
C TRP A 440 23.40 -5.39 -9.53
N TYR A 441 22.67 -4.27 -9.53
CA TYR A 441 21.31 -4.22 -8.98
C TYR A 441 20.34 -5.07 -9.81
N ARG A 442 20.45 -5.06 -11.14
CA ARG A 442 19.68 -5.96 -12.01
C ARG A 442 19.97 -7.43 -11.71
N HIS A 443 21.24 -7.79 -11.52
CA HIS A 443 21.63 -9.13 -11.13
C HIS A 443 21.01 -9.51 -9.77
N LEU A 444 21.14 -8.66 -8.75
CA LEU A 444 20.56 -8.92 -7.43
C LEU A 444 19.03 -9.05 -7.46
N TYR A 445 18.34 -8.18 -8.22
CA TYR A 445 16.90 -8.24 -8.40
C TYR A 445 16.47 -9.57 -9.02
N ARG A 446 17.14 -10.02 -10.07
CA ARG A 446 16.81 -11.25 -10.81
C ARG A 446 17.19 -12.54 -10.09
N THR A 447 18.24 -12.55 -9.29
CA THR A 447 18.82 -13.78 -8.72
C THR A 447 18.68 -13.89 -7.21
N SER A 448 18.36 -12.80 -6.51
CA SER A 448 18.16 -12.77 -5.05
C SER A 448 16.75 -12.27 -4.70
N TYR A 449 16.57 -11.81 -3.47
CA TYR A 449 15.34 -11.15 -3.00
C TYR A 449 15.56 -9.64 -2.79
N ALA A 450 16.44 -9.02 -3.57
CA ALA A 450 16.64 -7.58 -3.53
C ALA A 450 15.51 -6.85 -4.28
N TYR A 451 15.19 -5.64 -3.81
CA TYR A 451 14.38 -4.71 -4.59
C TYR A 451 15.17 -4.25 -5.82
N HIS A 452 14.45 -3.87 -6.87
CA HIS A 452 15.07 -3.31 -8.08
C HIS A 452 15.92 -2.08 -7.75
N GLY A 453 16.95 -1.83 -8.55
CA GLY A 453 17.90 -0.72 -8.31
C GLY A 453 17.23 0.63 -8.11
N VAL A 454 16.23 0.94 -8.92
CA VAL A 454 15.52 2.24 -8.88
C VAL A 454 14.52 2.36 -7.72
N HIS A 455 14.13 1.24 -7.09
CA HIS A 455 13.03 1.23 -6.14
C HIS A 455 13.18 2.22 -4.97
N PRO A 456 14.36 2.44 -4.33
CA PRO A 456 14.50 3.44 -3.28
C PRO A 456 14.26 4.87 -3.76
N LEU A 457 14.58 5.18 -5.02
CA LEU A 457 14.33 6.48 -5.63
C LEU A 457 12.82 6.70 -5.80
N TYR A 458 12.11 5.69 -6.31
CA TYR A 458 10.64 5.74 -6.41
C TYR A 458 9.97 5.91 -5.05
N MET A 459 10.48 5.23 -4.02
CA MET A 459 9.99 5.44 -2.65
C MET A 459 10.25 6.85 -2.14
N TRP A 460 11.34 7.48 -2.57
CA TRP A 460 11.61 8.89 -2.28
C TRP A 460 10.63 9.82 -3.02
N TYR A 461 10.35 9.54 -4.29
CA TYR A 461 9.41 10.35 -5.08
C TYR A 461 7.96 10.25 -4.58
N TRP A 462 7.56 9.15 -3.90
CA TRP A 462 6.25 9.05 -3.26
C TRP A 462 5.98 10.18 -2.28
N GLY A 463 6.99 10.75 -1.65
CA GLY A 463 6.91 11.92 -0.78
C GLY A 463 6.85 13.26 -1.52
N ALA A 464 7.07 13.32 -2.84
CA ALA A 464 7.25 14.58 -3.58
C ALA A 464 6.08 15.55 -3.45
N HIS A 465 4.83 15.05 -3.47
CA HIS A 465 3.66 15.90 -3.26
C HIS A 465 3.64 16.51 -1.85
N ALA A 466 3.87 15.70 -0.81
CA ALA A 466 3.90 16.18 0.57
C ALA A 466 5.03 17.17 0.82
N LEU A 467 6.21 16.91 0.25
CA LEU A 467 7.39 17.79 0.36
C LEU A 467 7.17 19.15 -0.32
N ASP A 468 6.44 19.20 -1.43
CA ASP A 468 6.05 20.46 -2.08
C ASP A 468 4.94 21.19 -1.33
N HIS A 469 4.08 20.47 -0.62
CA HIS A 469 2.89 21.00 0.04
C HIS A 469 3.15 21.52 1.44
N LEU A 470 3.93 20.78 2.24
CA LEU A 470 4.22 21.09 3.65
C LEU A 470 5.33 22.14 3.79
N GLY A 471 5.19 23.02 4.76
CA GLY A 471 6.24 23.97 5.12
C GLY A 471 7.31 23.38 6.03
N ASP A 472 6.94 22.34 6.81
CA ASP A 472 7.88 21.63 7.69
C ASP A 472 7.39 20.19 7.95
N VAL A 473 8.36 19.29 8.21
CA VAL A 473 8.11 17.88 8.55
C VAL A 473 8.88 17.52 9.81
N ILE A 474 8.16 17.06 10.84
CA ILE A 474 8.72 16.75 12.15
C ILE A 474 8.40 15.30 12.52
N PHE A 475 9.41 14.52 12.87
CA PHE A 475 9.23 13.16 13.37
C PHE A 475 9.38 13.10 14.90
N VAL A 476 8.34 12.62 15.59
CA VAL A 476 8.36 12.41 17.03
C VAL A 476 8.96 11.05 17.34
N GLY A 477 9.96 11.03 18.21
CA GLY A 477 10.68 9.81 18.62
C GLY A 477 11.75 9.35 17.65
N ALA A 478 11.96 10.04 16.52
CA ALA A 478 12.96 9.66 15.53
C ALA A 478 14.40 9.84 16.02
N ASP A 479 15.29 9.02 15.49
CA ASP A 479 16.72 9.27 15.58
C ASP A 479 17.06 10.59 14.90
N ARG A 480 17.74 11.50 15.62
CA ARG A 480 18.01 12.86 15.14
C ARG A 480 18.94 12.89 13.94
N GLY A 481 19.94 12.00 13.92
CA GLY A 481 20.89 11.92 12.81
C GLY A 481 20.23 11.43 11.53
N THR A 482 19.40 10.40 11.67
CA THR A 482 18.63 9.83 10.56
C THR A 482 17.61 10.82 10.00
N ALA A 483 16.83 11.49 10.87
CA ALA A 483 15.86 12.49 10.44
C ALA A 483 16.56 13.66 9.71
N ALA A 484 17.64 14.18 10.27
CA ALA A 484 18.41 15.27 9.66
C ALA A 484 19.02 14.88 8.29
N ARG A 485 19.49 13.64 8.12
CA ARG A 485 19.99 13.12 6.82
C ARG A 485 18.90 13.15 5.74
N LEU A 486 17.65 12.90 6.13
CA LEU A 486 16.50 12.97 5.22
C LEU A 486 15.94 14.39 5.04
N GLY A 487 16.51 15.40 5.71
CA GLY A 487 16.04 16.78 5.65
C GLY A 487 14.87 17.09 6.59
N PHE A 488 14.60 16.23 7.60
CA PHE A 488 13.49 16.37 8.54
C PHE A 488 13.96 16.78 9.93
N ARG A 489 13.04 17.37 10.70
CA ARG A 489 13.26 17.69 12.10
C ARG A 489 12.83 16.51 12.99
N ALA A 490 13.47 16.36 14.14
CA ALA A 490 13.12 15.33 15.13
C ALA A 490 12.79 15.98 16.48
N ALA A 491 11.67 15.56 17.07
CA ALA A 491 11.20 15.97 18.38
C ALA A 491 11.15 14.77 19.34
N SER A 492 11.31 15.00 20.64
CA SER A 492 11.22 13.93 21.64
C SER A 492 9.77 13.65 22.06
N THR A 493 8.94 14.70 22.08
CA THR A 493 7.53 14.64 22.50
C THR A 493 6.63 15.41 21.54
N LEU A 494 5.31 15.22 21.66
CA LEU A 494 4.34 16.02 20.92
C LEU A 494 4.46 17.52 21.28
N ALA A 495 4.69 17.83 22.55
CA ALA A 495 4.85 19.22 23.01
C ALA A 495 6.04 19.90 22.33
N ASP A 496 7.19 19.21 22.25
CA ASP A 496 8.37 19.72 21.52
C ASP A 496 8.06 19.90 20.04
N ALA A 497 7.39 18.93 19.41
CA ALA A 497 7.01 19.01 18.00
C ALA A 497 6.06 20.18 17.70
N LEU A 498 5.08 20.41 18.58
CA LEU A 498 4.16 21.54 18.45
C LEU A 498 4.86 22.89 18.65
N GLU A 499 5.80 22.97 19.58
CA GLU A 499 6.62 24.18 19.76
C GLU A 499 7.45 24.46 18.50
N MET A 500 8.11 23.43 17.97
CA MET A 500 8.85 23.54 16.70
C MET A 500 7.93 23.95 15.53
N ALA A 501 6.72 23.38 15.46
CA ALA A 501 5.77 23.70 14.39
C ALA A 501 5.29 25.15 14.42
N ARG A 502 5.19 25.79 15.62
CA ARG A 502 4.83 27.20 15.76
C ARG A 502 5.77 28.17 15.06
N GLU A 503 7.01 27.77 14.86
CA GLU A 503 7.99 28.56 14.09
C GLU A 503 7.52 28.75 12.63
N THR A 504 6.80 27.77 12.09
CA THR A 504 6.29 27.76 10.71
C THR A 504 4.86 28.28 10.59
N VAL A 505 3.96 27.91 11.53
CA VAL A 505 2.51 28.19 11.39
C VAL A 505 1.96 29.21 12.37
N GLY A 506 2.79 29.76 13.27
CA GLY A 506 2.38 30.76 14.25
C GLY A 506 1.94 30.19 15.60
N SER A 507 1.56 31.07 16.53
CA SER A 507 1.38 30.74 17.96
C SER A 507 0.09 29.97 18.29
N SER A 508 -0.94 30.04 17.44
CA SER A 508 -2.27 29.45 17.70
C SER A 508 -2.73 28.58 16.54
N PRO A 509 -1.97 27.52 16.18
CA PRO A 509 -2.31 26.67 15.04
C PRO A 509 -3.51 25.78 15.33
N THR A 510 -4.31 25.53 14.31
CA THR A 510 -5.30 24.45 14.31
C THR A 510 -4.61 23.10 14.07
N ILE A 511 -5.03 22.07 14.80
CA ILE A 511 -4.39 20.76 14.78
C ILE A 511 -5.42 19.69 14.37
N THR A 512 -5.03 18.78 13.49
CA THR A 512 -5.82 17.59 13.16
C THR A 512 -4.96 16.33 13.37
N TYR A 513 -5.41 15.41 14.22
CA TYR A 513 -4.86 14.07 14.35
C TYR A 513 -5.65 13.12 13.46
N HIS A 514 -4.97 12.46 12.55
CA HIS A 514 -5.53 11.42 11.71
C HIS A 514 -5.33 10.04 12.38
N HIS A 515 -6.38 9.58 13.08
CA HIS A 515 -6.34 8.33 13.84
C HIS A 515 -6.39 7.13 12.89
N SER A 516 -5.24 6.57 12.62
CA SER A 516 -5.07 5.44 11.68
C SER A 516 -3.84 4.60 12.09
N PRO A 517 -3.84 3.24 11.99
CA PRO A 517 -4.96 2.36 11.63
C PRO A 517 -6.05 2.26 12.73
N PRO A 518 -7.27 1.78 12.37
CA PRO A 518 -7.73 1.38 11.03
C PRO A 518 -7.72 2.51 10.03
N LEU A 519 -7.63 2.17 8.71
CA LEU A 519 -7.52 3.19 7.67
C LEU A 519 -8.75 4.09 7.61
N ALA A 520 -8.51 5.40 7.68
CA ALA A 520 -9.49 6.45 7.43
C ALA A 520 -9.09 7.22 6.17
N LEU A 521 -10.07 7.55 5.34
CA LEU A 521 -9.90 8.41 4.17
C LEU A 521 -10.64 9.72 4.43
N ALA A 522 -9.92 10.81 4.63
CA ALA A 522 -10.50 12.12 4.94
C ALA A 522 -11.10 12.76 3.67
N ASP A 523 -12.41 12.99 3.65
CA ASP A 523 -13.09 13.77 2.59
C ASP A 523 -13.12 15.24 3.02
N VAL A 524 -12.06 15.99 2.70
CA VAL A 524 -11.84 17.36 3.17
C VAL A 524 -12.58 18.36 2.26
N ARG A 525 -13.55 19.09 2.83
CA ARG A 525 -14.42 20.04 2.15
C ARG A 525 -14.03 21.50 2.40
#